data_187a971606c1c871d86fd1d28e136462
#
_entry.id   187a971606c1c871d86fd1d28e136462
#
_cell.length_a   1.000
_cell.length_b   1.000
_cell.length_c   1.000
_cell.angle_alpha   90.00
_cell.angle_beta   90.00
_cell.angle_gamma   90.00
#
_symmetry.space_group_name_H-M   'P 1'
#
loop_
_entity.id
_entity.type
_entity.pdbx_description
1 polymer ?
#
loop_
_entity_poly.entity_id
_entity_poly.type
_entity_poly.pdbx_seq_one_letter_code
_entity_poly.pdbx_strand_id
1 'polypeptide(L)'
;LGGPVLERACTHAAGPYNYQNFEIDGYAWYTNNPPAGAFRGFGVTQTCFAIETLLNRAADAVGISHWEIRRRNAIRPGQTLPNGQIVDESTGLVETLEAVREQYESAEYAGIACAMKNAGVGVGLPDTGRVRLAVRDGRLHIHAGASCIGQGLGTVLVQIVCETTGLPRESVVYA
;
A
#
# COMPACT_ATOMS: atom_id res chain seq x y z
N LEU A 1 17.17 -13.02 2.20
CA LEU A 1 16.14 -11.99 2.08
C LEU A 1 15.32 -11.74 3.37
N GLY A 2 15.49 -12.54 4.44
CA GLY A 2 14.74 -12.38 5.69
C GLY A 2 14.90 -11.01 6.35
N GLY A 3 16.11 -10.46 6.43
CA GLY A 3 16.38 -9.16 7.03
C GLY A 3 15.60 -8.00 6.38
N PRO A 4 15.72 -7.76 5.06
CA PRO A 4 14.97 -6.70 4.40
C PRO A 4 13.44 -6.85 4.46
N VAL A 5 12.93 -8.10 4.46
CA VAL A 5 11.50 -8.36 4.64
C VAL A 5 11.05 -8.01 6.05
N LEU A 6 11.86 -8.38 7.06
CA LEU A 6 11.61 -8.04 8.46
C LEU A 6 11.63 -6.52 8.69
N GLU A 7 12.64 -5.82 8.16
CA GLU A 7 12.72 -4.36 8.23
C GLU A 7 11.45 -3.70 7.68
N ARG A 8 10.98 -4.17 6.53
CA ARG A 8 9.75 -3.66 5.92
C ARG A 8 8.50 -4.02 6.73
N ALA A 9 8.47 -5.19 7.33
CA ALA A 9 7.42 -5.59 8.25
C ALA A 9 7.35 -4.66 9.46
N CYS A 10 8.49 -4.39 10.11
CA CYS A 10 8.56 -3.52 11.29
C CYS A 10 8.16 -2.07 10.96
N THR A 11 8.65 -1.51 9.85
CA THR A 11 8.32 -0.12 9.46
C THR A 11 6.83 0.10 9.16
N HIS A 12 6.08 -0.97 8.90
CA HIS A 12 4.63 -0.89 8.61
C HIS A 12 3.77 -1.60 9.65
N ALA A 13 4.36 -2.11 10.75
CA ALA A 13 3.64 -2.97 11.71
C ALA A 13 2.46 -2.30 12.39
N ALA A 14 2.51 -0.99 12.57
CA ALA A 14 1.41 -0.22 13.14
C ALA A 14 0.24 0.04 12.17
N GLY A 15 0.40 -0.27 10.87
CA GLY A 15 -0.58 0.08 9.86
C GLY A 15 -0.76 1.60 9.67
N PRO A 16 -1.82 2.04 8.98
CA PRO A 16 -2.06 3.44 8.70
C PRO A 16 -2.82 4.15 9.84
N TYR A 17 -2.40 3.92 11.07
CA TYR A 17 -3.08 4.43 12.26
C TYR A 17 -2.20 5.35 13.09
N ASN A 18 -2.84 6.26 13.80
CA ASN A 18 -2.18 7.20 14.69
C ASN A 18 -1.99 6.58 16.08
N TYR A 19 -0.78 6.14 16.37
CA TYR A 19 -0.35 5.71 17.70
C TYR A 19 0.58 6.76 18.31
N GLN A 20 0.35 7.09 19.56
CA GLN A 20 1.19 8.05 20.27
C GLN A 20 2.43 7.40 20.89
N ASN A 21 2.30 6.15 21.30
CA ASN A 21 3.38 5.38 21.91
C ASN A 21 3.35 3.96 21.32
N PHE A 22 4.47 3.52 20.81
CA PHE A 22 4.65 2.15 20.31
C PHE A 22 6.11 1.76 20.40
N GLU A 23 6.34 0.46 20.51
CA GLU A 23 7.65 -0.18 20.45
C GLU A 23 7.50 -1.42 19.57
N ILE A 24 8.44 -1.60 18.63
CA ILE A 24 8.40 -2.69 17.66
C ILE A 24 9.77 -3.36 17.64
N ASP A 25 9.83 -4.59 18.15
CA ASP A 25 10.99 -5.47 18.05
C ASP A 25 10.74 -6.58 17.04
N GLY A 26 11.63 -6.69 16.06
CA GLY A 26 11.54 -7.70 15.02
C GLY A 26 12.74 -8.65 15.04
N TYR A 27 12.46 -9.95 14.93
CA TYR A 27 13.47 -11.00 14.96
C TYR A 27 13.32 -11.93 13.76
N ALA A 28 14.37 -12.09 12.98
CA ALA A 28 14.42 -13.08 11.90
C ALA A 28 15.23 -14.29 12.33
N TRP A 29 14.61 -15.46 12.34
CA TRP A 29 15.23 -16.71 12.77
C TRP A 29 15.52 -17.63 11.58
N TYR A 30 16.65 -18.30 11.62
CA TYR A 30 16.89 -19.45 10.76
C TYR A 30 16.06 -20.64 11.22
N THR A 31 15.35 -21.26 10.30
CA THR A 31 14.51 -22.43 10.58
C THR A 31 14.78 -23.54 9.58
N ASN A 32 14.25 -24.72 9.83
CA ASN A 32 14.27 -25.85 8.88
C ASN A 32 13.14 -25.78 7.84
N ASN A 33 12.31 -24.73 7.88
CA ASN A 33 11.28 -24.49 6.87
C ASN A 33 11.90 -23.92 5.58
N PRO A 34 11.21 -24.01 4.44
CA PRO A 34 11.61 -23.29 3.24
C PRO A 34 11.83 -21.80 3.55
N PRO A 35 12.92 -21.19 3.03
CA PRO A 35 13.23 -19.81 3.37
C PRO A 35 12.15 -18.85 2.85
N ALA A 36 11.71 -17.94 3.73
CA ALA A 36 10.88 -16.83 3.31
C ALA A 36 11.69 -15.86 2.44
N GLY A 37 11.05 -15.25 1.46
CA GLY A 37 11.70 -14.37 0.50
C GLY A 37 10.85 -13.19 0.09
N ALA A 38 11.31 -12.50 -0.96
CA ALA A 38 10.61 -11.36 -1.53
C ALA A 38 9.31 -11.82 -2.22
N PHE A 39 8.20 -11.51 -1.60
CA PHE A 39 6.87 -11.65 -2.17
C PHE A 39 6.19 -10.28 -2.20
N ARG A 40 5.29 -10.05 -3.12
CA ARG A 40 4.56 -8.76 -3.22
C ARG A 40 3.98 -8.34 -1.86
N GLY A 41 4.26 -7.09 -1.45
CA GLY A 41 4.00 -6.60 -0.09
C GLY A 41 5.23 -6.63 0.81
N PHE A 42 6.13 -7.60 0.63
CA PHE A 42 7.50 -7.65 1.17
C PHE A 42 7.56 -7.41 2.69
N GLY A 43 6.76 -8.17 3.45
CA GLY A 43 6.68 -8.07 4.92
C GLY A 43 5.47 -7.26 5.43
N VAL A 44 4.98 -6.30 4.65
CA VAL A 44 3.82 -5.48 5.04
C VAL A 44 2.54 -6.32 5.14
N THR A 45 2.35 -7.29 4.26
CA THR A 45 1.17 -8.17 4.27
C THR A 45 1.05 -8.96 5.57
N GLN A 46 2.17 -9.44 6.12
CA GLN A 46 2.18 -10.19 7.37
C GLN A 46 1.75 -9.32 8.56
N THR A 47 2.33 -8.13 8.68
CA THR A 47 1.99 -7.20 9.77
C THR A 47 0.62 -6.57 9.58
N CYS A 48 0.20 -6.31 8.35
CA CYS A 48 -1.15 -5.85 8.05
C CYS A 48 -2.21 -6.86 8.52
N PHE A 49 -2.03 -8.15 8.21
CA PHE A 49 -2.92 -9.19 8.71
C PHE A 49 -3.00 -9.20 10.24
N ALA A 50 -1.86 -9.08 10.91
CA ALA A 50 -1.81 -9.10 12.37
C ALA A 50 -2.54 -7.90 12.99
N ILE A 51 -2.19 -6.66 12.57
CA ILE A 51 -2.78 -5.46 13.16
C ILE A 51 -4.27 -5.33 12.86
N GLU A 52 -4.71 -5.67 11.65
CA GLU A 52 -6.11 -5.61 11.27
C GLU A 52 -6.97 -6.64 12.04
N THR A 53 -6.41 -7.82 12.27
CA THR A 53 -7.06 -8.84 13.12
C THR A 53 -7.15 -8.38 14.58
N LEU A 54 -6.07 -7.75 15.11
CA LEU A 54 -6.07 -7.22 16.47
C LEU A 54 -7.07 -6.07 16.64
N LEU A 55 -7.20 -5.20 15.63
CA LEU A 55 -8.20 -4.12 15.65
C LEU A 55 -9.63 -4.65 15.66
N ASN A 56 -9.93 -5.72 14.92
CA ASN A 56 -11.24 -6.37 15.00
C ASN A 56 -11.52 -6.87 16.42
N ARG A 57 -10.58 -7.61 17.01
CA ARG A 57 -10.72 -8.10 18.39
C ARG A 57 -10.85 -6.97 19.41
N ALA A 58 -10.11 -5.88 19.22
CA ALA A 58 -10.22 -4.71 20.09
C ALA A 58 -11.60 -4.03 19.95
N ALA A 59 -12.12 -3.90 18.73
CA ALA A 59 -13.45 -3.36 18.48
C ALA A 59 -14.54 -4.18 19.19
N ASP A 60 -14.47 -5.51 19.03
CA ASP A 60 -15.38 -6.45 19.70
C ASP A 60 -15.33 -6.30 21.24
N ALA A 61 -14.13 -6.18 21.80
CA ALA A 61 -13.93 -6.05 23.24
C ALA A 61 -14.48 -4.75 23.83
N VAL A 62 -14.49 -3.66 23.06
CA VAL A 62 -15.01 -2.36 23.48
C VAL A 62 -16.42 -2.06 22.95
N GLY A 63 -17.02 -2.98 22.19
CA GLY A 63 -18.41 -2.89 21.73
C GLY A 63 -18.65 -1.85 20.65
N ILE A 64 -17.70 -1.63 19.73
CA ILE A 64 -17.87 -0.74 18.57
C ILE A 64 -17.68 -1.51 17.26
N SER A 65 -18.14 -0.95 16.15
CA SER A 65 -17.95 -1.59 14.84
C SER A 65 -16.48 -1.63 14.40
N HIS A 66 -16.13 -2.62 13.58
CA HIS A 66 -14.80 -2.72 12.99
C HIS A 66 -14.47 -1.52 12.07
N TRP A 67 -15.48 -0.88 11.47
CA TRP A 67 -15.35 0.36 10.73
C TRP A 67 -15.01 1.52 11.67
N GLU A 68 -15.75 1.66 12.78
CA GLU A 68 -15.62 2.77 13.71
C GLU A 68 -14.25 2.79 14.41
N ILE A 69 -13.71 1.63 14.81
CA ILE A 69 -12.37 1.59 15.43
C ILE A 69 -11.31 2.09 14.46
N ARG A 70 -11.41 1.77 13.17
CA ARG A 70 -10.49 2.24 12.14
C ARG A 70 -10.61 3.73 11.90
N ARG A 71 -11.84 4.21 11.77
CA ARG A 71 -12.11 5.65 11.58
C ARG A 71 -11.57 6.51 12.71
N ARG A 72 -11.75 6.08 13.95
CA ARG A 72 -11.24 6.81 15.13
C ARG A 72 -9.72 6.89 15.14
N ASN A 73 -9.06 5.83 14.77
CA ASN A 73 -7.62 5.69 14.84
C ASN A 73 -6.89 5.97 13.53
N ALA A 74 -7.59 6.21 12.42
CA ALA A 74 -6.99 6.51 11.12
C ALA A 74 -6.04 7.69 11.20
N ILE A 75 -4.86 7.57 10.56
CA ILE A 75 -3.90 8.65 10.43
C ILE A 75 -4.51 9.81 9.63
N ARG A 76 -4.19 11.05 9.99
CA ARG A 76 -4.67 12.29 9.37
C ARG A 76 -3.51 13.20 8.99
N PRO A 77 -3.68 14.11 8.03
CA PRO A 77 -2.69 15.12 7.69
C PRO A 77 -2.09 15.81 8.93
N GLY A 78 -0.78 16.02 8.90
CA GLY A 78 -0.01 16.62 10.01
C GLY A 78 0.36 15.66 11.13
N GLN A 79 -0.17 14.44 11.16
CA GLN A 79 0.20 13.42 12.14
C GLN A 79 1.44 12.64 11.68
N THR A 80 2.10 11.99 12.64
CA THR A 80 3.34 11.26 12.38
C THR A 80 3.09 9.75 12.43
N LEU A 81 3.51 9.05 11.38
CA LEU A 81 3.55 7.59 11.35
C LEU A 81 4.66 7.04 12.27
N PRO A 82 4.55 5.79 12.72
CA PRO A 82 5.56 5.16 13.56
C PRO A 82 7.00 5.17 13.01
N ASN A 83 7.15 5.22 11.70
CA ASN A 83 8.46 5.34 11.04
C ASN A 83 9.03 6.78 11.03
N GLY A 84 8.36 7.74 11.67
CA GLY A 84 8.77 9.15 11.73
C GLY A 84 8.29 10.02 10.56
N GLN A 85 7.59 9.45 9.57
CA GLN A 85 7.05 10.22 8.46
C GLN A 85 5.86 11.06 8.92
N ILE A 86 5.89 12.36 8.67
CA ILE A 86 4.74 13.25 8.81
C ILE A 86 3.92 13.12 7.53
N VAL A 87 2.63 12.81 7.66
CA VAL A 87 1.74 12.67 6.53
C VAL A 87 1.16 14.03 6.12
N ASP A 88 1.04 14.25 4.83
CA ASP A 88 0.58 15.51 4.25
C ASP A 88 -0.91 15.47 3.85
N GLU A 89 -1.38 16.56 3.24
CA GLU A 89 -2.78 16.75 2.81
C GLU A 89 -3.25 15.75 1.75
N SER A 90 -2.35 14.97 1.13
CA SER A 90 -2.73 13.90 0.20
C SER A 90 -3.22 12.63 0.90
N THR A 91 -3.19 12.60 2.24
CA THR A 91 -3.59 11.46 3.05
C THR A 91 -5.11 11.36 3.17
N GLY A 92 -5.73 10.53 2.34
CA GLY A 92 -7.18 10.37 2.23
C GLY A 92 -7.75 9.12 2.91
N LEU A 93 -7.14 8.60 3.97
CA LEU A 93 -7.59 7.34 4.61
C LEU A 93 -9.01 7.46 5.20
N VAL A 94 -9.30 8.57 5.86
CA VAL A 94 -10.63 8.79 6.46
C VAL A 94 -11.70 8.85 5.36
N GLU A 95 -11.41 9.54 4.27
CA GLU A 95 -12.31 9.68 3.12
C GLU A 95 -12.57 8.32 2.46
N THR A 96 -11.56 7.46 2.35
CA THR A 96 -11.76 6.10 1.83
C THR A 96 -12.63 5.23 2.75
N LEU A 97 -12.50 5.38 4.06
CA LEU A 97 -13.36 4.70 5.04
C LEU A 97 -14.80 5.19 4.96
N GLU A 98 -15.01 6.51 4.86
CA GLU A 98 -16.34 7.09 4.71
C GLU A 98 -17.01 6.68 3.39
N ALA A 99 -16.24 6.60 2.30
CA ALA A 99 -16.76 6.21 0.99
C ALA A 99 -17.35 4.78 0.93
N VAL A 100 -16.86 3.87 1.78
CA VAL A 100 -17.35 2.48 1.83
C VAL A 100 -18.30 2.21 2.99
N ARG A 101 -18.61 3.22 3.80
CA ARG A 101 -19.39 3.06 5.03
C ARG A 101 -20.77 2.48 4.78
N GLU A 102 -21.51 3.04 3.85
CA GLU A 102 -22.89 2.62 3.55
C GLU A 102 -22.93 1.14 3.11
N GLN A 103 -22.03 0.75 2.22
CA GLN A 103 -21.91 -0.63 1.75
C GLN A 103 -21.54 -1.58 2.90
N TYR A 104 -20.64 -1.15 3.79
CA TYR A 104 -20.22 -1.93 4.93
C TYR A 104 -21.37 -2.12 5.94
N GLU A 105 -22.09 -1.04 6.28
CA GLU A 105 -23.16 -1.06 7.28
C GLU A 105 -24.45 -1.76 6.80
N SER A 106 -24.72 -1.73 5.48
CA SER A 106 -25.91 -2.34 4.89
C SER A 106 -25.76 -3.83 4.56
N ALA A 107 -24.54 -4.35 4.50
CA ALA A 107 -24.27 -5.73 4.15
C ALA A 107 -24.54 -6.67 5.33
N GLU A 108 -25.20 -7.80 5.08
CA GLU A 108 -25.40 -8.85 6.08
C GLU A 108 -24.06 -9.43 6.57
N TYR A 109 -23.11 -9.59 5.66
CA TYR A 109 -21.76 -10.07 5.94
C TYR A 109 -20.75 -9.13 5.28
N ALA A 110 -19.96 -8.44 6.08
CA ALA A 110 -18.92 -7.54 5.59
C ALA A 110 -17.65 -7.63 6.43
N GLY A 111 -16.50 -7.51 5.78
CA GLY A 111 -15.21 -7.33 6.42
C GLY A 111 -14.60 -6.01 5.96
N ILE A 112 -13.86 -5.35 6.85
CA ILE A 112 -13.14 -4.11 6.55
C ILE A 112 -11.72 -4.17 7.09
N ALA A 113 -10.77 -3.72 6.28
CA ALA A 113 -9.36 -3.60 6.64
C ALA A 113 -8.74 -2.39 5.93
N CYS A 114 -7.73 -1.80 6.55
CA CYS A 114 -6.93 -0.73 5.95
C CYS A 114 -5.51 -1.22 5.71
N ALA A 115 -4.93 -0.84 4.59
CA ALA A 115 -3.55 -1.16 4.29
C ALA A 115 -2.79 0.07 3.80
N MET A 116 -1.53 0.13 4.14
CA MET A 116 -0.59 1.14 3.69
C MET A 116 0.67 0.45 3.18
N LYS A 117 1.20 0.96 2.07
CA LYS A 117 2.48 0.51 1.53
C LYS A 117 3.26 1.70 1.01
N ASN A 118 4.53 1.78 1.34
CA ASN A 118 5.38 2.83 0.79
C ASN A 118 5.44 2.76 -0.75
N ALA A 119 5.43 3.91 -1.39
CA ALA A 119 5.82 4.04 -2.78
C ALA A 119 7.36 4.09 -2.89
N GLY A 120 7.91 3.55 -3.98
CA GLY A 120 9.35 3.48 -4.19
C GLY A 120 10.06 2.42 -3.32
N VAL A 121 11.38 2.38 -3.43
CA VAL A 121 12.23 1.44 -2.66
C VAL A 121 12.21 1.77 -1.17
N GLY A 122 12.18 3.05 -0.83
CA GLY A 122 12.28 3.52 0.55
C GLY A 122 13.70 3.45 1.12
N VAL A 123 13.83 3.60 2.44
CA VAL A 123 15.12 3.54 3.18
C VAL A 123 16.24 4.42 2.59
N GLY A 124 15.87 5.57 2.02
CA GLY A 124 16.83 6.51 1.42
C GLY A 124 17.42 6.07 0.07
N LEU A 125 16.97 4.96 -0.49
CA LEU A 125 17.44 4.50 -1.80
C LEU A 125 16.65 5.22 -2.93
N PRO A 126 17.33 5.75 -3.95
CA PRO A 126 16.66 6.35 -5.09
C PRO A 126 15.93 5.26 -5.90
N ASP A 127 14.70 5.55 -6.28
CA ASP A 127 13.89 4.70 -7.16
C ASP A 127 13.74 5.41 -8.51
N THR A 128 14.69 5.14 -9.41
CA THR A 128 14.76 5.82 -10.71
C THR A 128 13.95 5.08 -11.75
N GLY A 129 12.87 5.70 -12.21
CA GLY A 129 12.11 5.23 -13.37
C GLY A 129 12.86 5.51 -14.68
N ARG A 130 12.88 4.53 -15.59
CA ARG A 130 13.41 4.69 -16.93
C ARG A 130 12.36 4.29 -17.96
N VAL A 131 12.08 5.20 -18.87
CA VAL A 131 11.13 5.00 -19.96
C VAL A 131 11.77 5.41 -21.29
N ARG A 132 11.48 4.64 -22.31
CA ARG A 132 11.77 4.99 -23.71
C ARG A 132 10.47 5.05 -24.49
N LEU A 133 10.25 6.14 -25.20
CA LEU A 133 9.13 6.31 -26.12
C LEU A 133 9.62 6.21 -27.55
N ALA A 134 8.86 5.54 -28.41
CA ALA A 134 9.16 5.42 -29.84
C ALA A 134 7.87 5.40 -30.65
N VAL A 135 7.87 6.07 -31.80
CA VAL A 135 6.77 5.97 -32.76
C VAL A 135 7.07 4.87 -33.76
N ARG A 136 6.16 3.91 -33.90
CA ARG A 136 6.23 2.83 -34.87
C ARG A 136 4.83 2.59 -35.43
N ASP A 137 4.74 2.45 -36.74
CA ASP A 137 3.46 2.18 -37.45
C ASP A 137 2.33 3.14 -37.05
N GLY A 138 2.68 4.43 -36.88
CA GLY A 138 1.75 5.49 -36.49
C GLY A 138 1.27 5.43 -35.03
N ARG A 139 1.85 4.57 -34.19
CA ARG A 139 1.51 4.43 -32.78
C ARG A 139 2.69 4.75 -31.87
N LEU A 140 2.40 5.28 -30.69
CA LEU A 140 3.40 5.56 -29.64
C LEU A 140 3.62 4.30 -28.78
N HIS A 141 4.84 3.79 -28.80
CA HIS A 141 5.25 2.63 -28.01
C HIS A 141 5.99 3.06 -26.74
N ILE A 142 5.57 2.50 -25.60
CA ILE A 142 6.19 2.73 -24.29
C ILE A 142 7.01 1.49 -23.92
N HIS A 143 8.29 1.68 -23.66
CA HIS A 143 9.17 0.65 -23.09
C HIS A 143 9.62 1.13 -21.71
N ALA A 144 9.29 0.41 -20.66
CA ALA A 144 9.68 0.73 -19.29
C ALA A 144 10.64 -0.30 -18.72
N GLY A 145 11.52 0.13 -17.84
CA GLY A 145 12.49 -0.72 -17.15
C GLY A 145 11.90 -1.53 -15.98
N ALA A 146 10.62 -1.36 -15.68
CA ALA A 146 9.96 -2.03 -14.57
C ALA A 146 9.09 -3.20 -15.07
N SER A 147 8.92 -4.22 -14.21
CA SER A 147 8.07 -5.37 -14.50
C SER A 147 6.69 -5.24 -13.83
N CYS A 148 5.67 -5.73 -14.51
CA CYS A 148 4.33 -5.85 -13.92
C CYS A 148 4.27 -7.12 -13.04
N ILE A 149 3.90 -6.93 -11.79
CA ILE A 149 3.66 -8.02 -10.82
C ILE A 149 2.19 -8.10 -10.38
N GLY A 150 1.29 -7.67 -11.27
CA GLY A 150 -0.15 -7.63 -11.03
C GLY A 150 -0.73 -6.25 -10.70
N GLN A 151 0.10 -5.19 -10.63
CA GLN A 151 -0.33 -3.82 -10.33
C GLN A 151 -0.85 -3.05 -11.54
N GLY A 152 -0.89 -3.65 -12.74
CA GLY A 152 -1.40 -2.99 -13.93
C GLY A 152 -0.47 -1.95 -14.55
N LEU A 153 0.85 -2.12 -14.40
CA LEU A 153 1.85 -1.15 -14.84
C LEU A 153 1.63 -0.64 -16.27
N GLY A 154 1.41 -1.54 -17.22
CA GLY A 154 1.19 -1.16 -18.62
C GLY A 154 -0.04 -0.27 -18.81
N THR A 155 -1.14 -0.59 -18.13
CA THR A 155 -2.36 0.21 -18.16
C THR A 155 -2.12 1.61 -17.58
N VAL A 156 -1.47 1.69 -16.42
CA VAL A 156 -1.16 2.98 -15.77
C VAL A 156 -0.26 3.85 -16.65
N LEU A 157 0.80 3.28 -17.23
CA LEU A 157 1.70 4.02 -18.11
C LEU A 157 1.00 4.53 -19.37
N VAL A 158 0.10 3.73 -19.95
CA VAL A 158 -0.70 4.17 -21.09
C VAL A 158 -1.64 5.31 -20.68
N GLN A 159 -2.31 5.21 -19.53
CA GLN A 159 -3.16 6.29 -19.02
C GLN A 159 -2.38 7.59 -18.82
N ILE A 160 -1.21 7.53 -18.20
CA ILE A 160 -0.35 8.70 -18.00
C ILE A 160 0.05 9.34 -19.33
N VAL A 161 0.41 8.52 -20.33
CA VAL A 161 0.77 9.05 -21.65
C VAL A 161 -0.41 9.68 -22.36
N CYS A 162 -1.58 9.03 -22.34
CA CYS A 162 -2.80 9.60 -22.94
C CYS A 162 -3.19 10.92 -22.27
N GLU A 163 -3.18 10.99 -20.94
CA GLU A 163 -3.50 12.20 -20.20
C GLU A 163 -2.51 13.35 -20.49
N THR A 164 -1.22 13.02 -20.56
CA THR A 164 -0.17 14.03 -20.78
C THR A 164 -0.12 14.54 -22.23
N THR A 165 -0.42 13.68 -23.21
CA THR A 165 -0.25 13.99 -24.63
C THR A 165 -1.55 14.31 -25.36
N GLY A 166 -2.71 13.97 -24.80
CA GLY A 166 -4.00 14.02 -25.45
C GLY A 166 -4.20 12.94 -26.53
N LEU A 167 -3.30 11.99 -26.67
CA LEU A 167 -3.43 10.89 -27.62
C LEU A 167 -4.54 9.93 -27.20
N PRO A 168 -5.34 9.43 -28.16
CA PRO A 168 -6.34 8.43 -27.87
C PRO A 168 -5.70 7.08 -27.49
N ARG A 169 -6.40 6.30 -26.66
CA ARG A 169 -5.89 5.04 -26.08
C ARG A 169 -5.36 4.05 -27.12
N GLU A 170 -6.02 3.96 -28.26
CA GLU A 170 -5.69 3.08 -29.37
C GLU A 170 -4.37 3.45 -30.07
N SER A 171 -3.93 4.69 -29.92
CA SER A 171 -2.65 5.19 -30.47
C SER A 171 -1.45 4.91 -29.57
N VAL A 172 -1.66 4.35 -28.38
CA VAL A 172 -0.59 4.11 -27.40
C VAL A 172 -0.48 2.62 -27.10
N VAL A 173 0.73 2.09 -27.15
CA VAL A 173 1.05 0.68 -26.92
C VAL A 173 2.08 0.58 -25.79
N TYR A 174 1.83 -0.26 -24.81
CA TYR A 174 2.84 -0.71 -23.86
C TYR A 174 3.51 -1.98 -24.41
N ALA A 175 4.84 -1.98 -24.53
CA ALA A 175 5.64 -3.05 -25.16
C ALA A 175 6.68 -3.60 -24.20
#